data_d9e147737bf353a82998cc837533a0cd
#
_entry.id   d9e147737bf353a82998cc837533a0cd
#
_cell.length_a   1.000
_cell.length_b   1.000
_cell.length_c   1.000
_cell.angle_alpha   90.00
_cell.angle_beta   90.00
_cell.angle_gamma   90.00
#
_symmetry.space_group_name_H-M   'P 1'
#
loop_
_entity.id
_entity.type
_entity.pdbx_description
1 polymer ?
#
loop_
_entity_poly.entity_id
_entity_poly.type
_entity_poly.pdbx_seq_one_letter_code
_entity_poly.pdbx_strand_id
1 'polypeptide(L)'
;MKLIEKVHGSYIHERRSRVLARHIAELLPEKARVLDVGCGDGLVASLIAKLRPDIEIRGLDVMVREQTLIPVDPFDGQHLPCPDASFDAVIFVDVLHHTDDPSVLLREARRVTRRCIIIKDHDRSGPFAQGTLEFMDRIGNARHGVILPYNYWSRREWLAACEQLSLQVSEWRDKLGIYPPPASWLFERSLHFISRLDLKK
;
A
#
# COMPACT_ATOMS: atom_id res chain seq x y z
N MET A 1 25.36 14.83 -13.73
CA MET A 1 24.90 13.47 -13.41
C MET A 1 23.92 13.49 -12.23
N LYS A 2 24.30 13.87 -11.01
CA LYS A 2 23.40 13.87 -9.82
C LYS A 2 22.07 14.65 -9.96
N LEU A 3 22.02 15.74 -10.76
CA LEU A 3 20.80 16.53 -10.95
C LEU A 3 19.79 15.81 -11.86
N ILE A 4 20.26 15.18 -12.93
CA ILE A 4 19.42 14.41 -13.86
C ILE A 4 18.85 13.17 -13.15
N GLU A 5 19.66 12.49 -12.34
CA GLU A 5 19.22 11.33 -11.51
C GLU A 5 18.18 11.75 -10.48
N LYS A 6 18.32 12.93 -9.87
CA LYS A 6 17.37 13.46 -8.90
C LYS A 6 16.03 13.82 -9.56
N VAL A 7 16.06 14.47 -10.72
CA VAL A 7 14.87 14.84 -11.50
C VAL A 7 14.16 13.60 -12.04
N HIS A 8 14.92 12.63 -12.56
CA HIS A 8 14.34 11.38 -13.08
C HIS A 8 13.71 10.53 -11.98
N GLY A 9 14.39 10.41 -10.83
CA GLY A 9 13.84 9.70 -9.65
C GLY A 9 12.58 10.36 -9.10
N SER A 10 12.53 11.69 -9.04
CA SER A 10 11.33 12.44 -8.62
C SER A 10 10.16 12.23 -9.58
N TYR A 11 10.40 12.26 -10.89
CA TYR A 11 9.36 12.04 -11.91
C TYR A 11 8.75 10.63 -11.83
N ILE A 12 9.59 9.60 -11.68
CA ILE A 12 9.11 8.21 -11.55
C ILE A 12 8.29 8.04 -10.27
N HIS A 13 8.76 8.59 -9.16
CA HIS A 13 8.06 8.53 -7.89
C HIS A 13 6.70 9.24 -7.95
N GLU A 14 6.65 10.44 -8.50
CA GLU A 14 5.41 11.20 -8.66
C GLU A 14 4.42 10.50 -9.60
N ARG A 15 4.89 9.98 -10.74
CA ARG A 15 4.07 9.20 -11.66
C ARG A 15 3.48 7.97 -10.97
N ARG A 16 4.32 7.20 -10.24
CA ARG A 16 3.90 6.03 -9.48
C ARG A 16 2.79 6.38 -8.49
N SER A 17 3.01 7.41 -7.68
CA SER A 17 2.04 7.85 -6.67
C SER A 17 0.70 8.26 -7.29
N ARG A 18 0.70 8.96 -8.43
CA ARG A 18 -0.53 9.34 -9.16
C ARG A 18 -1.27 8.12 -9.73
N VAL A 19 -0.54 7.13 -10.27
CA VAL A 19 -1.15 5.89 -10.80
C VAL A 19 -1.81 5.11 -9.68
N LEU A 20 -1.10 4.91 -8.56
CA LEU A 20 -1.62 4.21 -7.39
C LEU A 20 -2.84 4.92 -6.80
N ALA A 21 -2.78 6.25 -6.65
CA ALA A 21 -3.89 7.04 -6.14
C ALA A 21 -5.16 6.88 -6.98
N ARG A 22 -5.06 6.83 -8.31
CA ARG A 22 -6.22 6.60 -9.20
C ARG A 22 -6.83 5.22 -8.98
N HIS A 23 -6.02 4.16 -9.01
CA HIS A 23 -6.52 2.81 -8.78
C HIS A 23 -7.20 2.65 -7.42
N ILE A 24 -6.61 3.23 -6.36
CA ILE A 24 -7.16 3.14 -5.01
C ILE A 24 -8.45 3.97 -4.91
N ALA A 25 -8.48 5.18 -5.47
CA ALA A 25 -9.66 6.06 -5.47
C ALA A 25 -10.88 5.40 -6.10
N GLU A 26 -10.70 4.61 -7.18
CA GLU A 26 -11.76 3.84 -7.83
C GLU A 26 -12.34 2.72 -6.96
N LEU A 27 -11.52 2.15 -6.06
CA LEU A 27 -11.90 1.02 -5.22
C LEU A 27 -12.52 1.48 -3.88
N LEU A 28 -12.32 2.73 -3.48
CA LEU A 28 -12.85 3.26 -2.23
C LEU A 28 -14.36 3.47 -2.27
N PRO A 29 -15.09 3.15 -1.18
CA PRO A 29 -16.51 3.43 -1.08
C PRO A 29 -16.81 4.94 -1.14
N GLU A 30 -18.03 5.30 -1.52
CA GLU A 30 -18.49 6.69 -1.46
C GLU A 30 -18.60 7.18 -0.01
N LYS A 31 -18.27 8.46 0.20
CA LYS A 31 -18.37 9.19 1.49
C LYS A 31 -17.68 8.45 2.64
N ALA A 32 -16.55 7.80 2.33
CA ALA A 32 -15.86 6.92 3.27
C ALA A 32 -14.95 7.70 4.23
N ARG A 33 -14.87 7.24 5.47
CA ARG A 33 -13.75 7.52 6.37
C ARG A 33 -12.67 6.48 6.15
N VAL A 34 -11.50 6.91 5.74
CA VAL A 34 -10.38 6.06 5.29
C VAL A 34 -9.19 6.21 6.24
N LEU A 35 -8.59 5.09 6.62
CA LEU A 35 -7.33 5.04 7.35
C LEU A 35 -6.22 4.54 6.42
N ASP A 36 -5.18 5.35 6.23
CA ASP A 36 -3.96 4.98 5.50
C ASP A 36 -2.89 4.54 6.51
N VAL A 37 -2.56 3.25 6.54
CA VAL A 37 -1.61 2.66 7.49
C VAL A 37 -0.24 2.52 6.84
N GLY A 38 0.79 3.09 7.48
CA GLY A 38 2.13 3.21 6.92
C GLY A 38 2.20 4.27 5.81
N CYS A 39 1.49 5.39 6.02
CA CYS A 39 1.26 6.39 4.99
C CYS A 39 2.49 7.25 4.62
N GLY A 40 3.59 7.16 5.39
CA GLY A 40 4.77 8.00 5.21
C GLY A 40 4.45 9.48 5.40
N ASP A 41 4.71 10.30 4.38
CA ASP A 41 4.35 11.73 4.36
C ASP A 41 2.89 11.99 3.92
N GLY A 42 2.14 10.93 3.58
CA GLY A 42 0.75 11.02 3.12
C GLY A 42 0.58 11.45 1.66
N LEU A 43 1.61 11.35 0.81
CA LEU A 43 1.53 11.79 -0.58
C LEU A 43 0.42 11.07 -1.35
N VAL A 44 0.37 9.72 -1.28
CA VAL A 44 -0.66 8.93 -1.99
C VAL A 44 -2.04 9.28 -1.47
N ALA A 45 -2.22 9.33 -0.15
CA ALA A 45 -3.49 9.72 0.48
C ALA A 45 -3.96 11.12 0.08
N SER A 46 -3.05 12.11 0.01
CA SER A 46 -3.38 13.47 -0.42
C SER A 46 -3.85 13.52 -1.89
N LEU A 47 -3.24 12.68 -2.75
CA LEU A 47 -3.67 12.56 -4.14
C LEU A 47 -5.04 11.88 -4.26
N ILE A 48 -5.31 10.87 -3.42
CA ILE A 48 -6.63 10.22 -3.34
C ILE A 48 -7.69 11.23 -2.89
N ALA A 49 -7.42 12.01 -1.84
CA ALA A 49 -8.35 13.03 -1.34
C ALA A 49 -8.68 14.10 -2.41
N LYS A 50 -7.73 14.47 -3.26
CA LYS A 50 -7.97 15.37 -4.41
C LYS A 50 -8.88 14.75 -5.47
N LEU A 51 -8.79 13.44 -5.71
CA LEU A 51 -9.64 12.71 -6.66
C LEU A 51 -11.04 12.43 -6.09
N ARG A 52 -11.13 12.30 -4.77
CA ARG A 52 -12.32 11.92 -4.02
C ARG A 52 -12.59 12.92 -2.89
N PRO A 53 -13.10 14.13 -3.23
CA PRO A 53 -13.42 15.15 -2.22
C PRO A 53 -14.58 14.76 -1.29
N ASP A 54 -15.26 13.67 -1.56
CA ASP A 54 -16.34 13.08 -0.78
C ASP A 54 -15.85 12.23 0.41
N ILE A 55 -14.55 11.93 0.52
CA ILE A 55 -13.98 11.07 1.56
C ILE A 55 -13.11 11.85 2.55
N GLU A 56 -12.98 11.31 3.76
CA GLU A 56 -12.05 11.79 4.79
C GLU A 56 -10.91 10.77 4.95
N ILE A 57 -9.65 11.21 4.85
CA ILE A 57 -8.47 10.33 5.02
C ILE A 57 -7.62 10.81 6.19
N ARG A 58 -7.22 9.88 7.07
CA ARG A 58 -6.19 10.05 8.10
C ARG A 58 -5.11 9.00 7.93
N GLY A 59 -3.89 9.31 8.34
CA GLY A 59 -2.76 8.40 8.27
C GLY A 59 -2.31 7.90 9.64
N LEU A 60 -1.70 6.72 9.64
CA LEU A 60 -0.87 6.21 10.73
C LEU A 60 0.51 5.84 10.17
N ASP A 61 1.57 6.19 10.89
CA ASP A 61 2.92 5.76 10.54
C ASP A 61 3.76 5.50 11.79
N VAL A 62 4.69 4.54 11.70
CA VAL A 62 5.63 4.26 12.80
C VAL A 62 6.68 5.36 12.95
N MET A 63 6.92 6.12 11.87
CA MET A 63 7.87 7.23 11.83
C MET A 63 7.22 8.46 11.19
N VAL A 64 6.48 9.21 11.99
CA VAL A 64 5.82 10.44 11.53
C VAL A 64 6.86 11.44 11.03
N ARG A 65 6.68 11.93 9.80
CA ARG A 65 7.56 12.93 9.19
C ARG A 65 7.31 14.31 9.76
N GLU A 66 8.34 15.17 9.72
CA GLU A 66 8.20 16.58 10.15
C GLU A 66 7.13 17.35 9.36
N GLN A 67 6.97 17.00 8.07
CA GLN A 67 5.96 17.57 7.20
C GLN A 67 5.13 16.44 6.60
N THR A 68 3.82 16.54 6.77
CA THR A 68 2.84 15.59 6.24
C THR A 68 1.78 16.31 5.40
N LEU A 69 1.28 15.63 4.38
CA LEU A 69 0.28 16.17 3.44
C LEU A 69 -1.16 15.88 3.85
N ILE A 70 -1.34 15.03 4.86
CA ILE A 70 -2.58 14.70 5.55
C ILE A 70 -2.32 14.66 7.05
N PRO A 71 -3.34 14.65 7.93
CA PRO A 71 -3.15 14.35 9.35
C PRO A 71 -2.59 12.94 9.55
N VAL A 72 -1.45 12.81 10.26
CA VAL A 72 -0.78 11.53 10.54
C VAL A 72 -0.52 11.42 12.03
N ASP A 73 -0.97 10.31 12.62
CA ASP A 73 -0.71 9.98 14.01
C ASP A 73 0.31 8.82 14.11
N PRO A 74 1.14 8.75 15.18
CA PRO A 74 2.06 7.65 15.36
C PRO A 74 1.36 6.37 15.82
N PHE A 75 1.93 5.19 15.47
CA PHE A 75 1.55 3.91 16.03
C PHE A 75 2.76 2.97 16.16
N ASP A 76 2.60 1.84 16.84
CA ASP A 76 3.69 0.92 17.21
C ASP A 76 4.08 -0.06 16.10
N GLY A 77 3.42 -0.03 14.94
CA GLY A 77 3.63 -0.97 13.83
C GLY A 77 2.86 -2.29 13.96
N GLN A 78 2.11 -2.49 15.03
CA GLN A 78 1.38 -3.73 15.30
C GLN A 78 -0.11 -3.48 15.63
N HIS A 79 -0.41 -2.53 16.53
CA HIS A 79 -1.76 -2.24 17.00
C HIS A 79 -2.23 -0.89 16.47
N LEU A 80 -3.38 -0.88 15.81
CA LEU A 80 -3.99 0.36 15.35
C LEU A 80 -4.73 1.02 16.53
N PRO A 81 -4.33 2.25 16.96
CA PRO A 81 -4.93 2.94 18.11
C PRO A 81 -6.30 3.53 17.76
N CYS A 82 -7.16 2.69 17.22
CA CYS A 82 -8.49 3.07 16.72
C CYS A 82 -9.55 2.10 17.25
N PRO A 83 -10.76 2.58 17.56
CA PRO A 83 -11.88 1.71 17.95
C PRO A 83 -12.27 0.73 16.84
N ASP A 84 -12.91 -0.36 17.24
CA ASP A 84 -13.48 -1.33 16.30
C ASP A 84 -14.47 -0.63 15.36
N ALA A 85 -14.49 -1.04 14.11
CA ALA A 85 -15.42 -0.56 13.08
C ALA A 85 -15.50 0.99 13.02
N SER A 86 -14.40 1.70 13.20
CA SER A 86 -14.36 3.18 13.21
C SER A 86 -14.11 3.81 11.83
N PHE A 87 -13.64 3.02 10.86
CA PHE A 87 -13.41 3.44 9.48
C PHE A 87 -14.26 2.65 8.49
N ASP A 88 -14.55 3.24 7.34
CA ASP A 88 -15.22 2.54 6.24
C ASP A 88 -14.24 1.73 5.43
N ALA A 89 -13.01 2.22 5.28
CA ALA A 89 -11.94 1.52 4.59
C ALA A 89 -10.58 1.72 5.28
N VAL A 90 -9.72 0.71 5.19
CA VAL A 90 -8.29 0.79 5.51
C VAL A 90 -7.51 0.58 4.24
N ILE A 91 -6.44 1.36 4.02
CA ILE A 91 -5.53 1.18 2.90
C ILE A 91 -4.11 0.90 3.40
N PHE A 92 -3.41 0.02 2.67
CA PHE A 92 -1.97 -0.24 2.81
C PHE A 92 -1.32 -0.04 1.45
N VAL A 93 -0.26 0.76 1.39
CA VAL A 93 0.47 1.02 0.15
C VAL A 93 1.95 0.74 0.34
N ASP A 94 2.39 -0.45 -0.06
CA ASP A 94 3.77 -0.95 0.12
C ASP A 94 4.23 -0.98 1.58
N VAL A 95 3.43 -1.57 2.44
CA VAL A 95 3.65 -1.62 3.90
C VAL A 95 3.84 -3.03 4.42
N LEU A 96 2.97 -3.94 4.01
CA LEU A 96 2.83 -5.24 4.67
C LEU A 96 4.08 -6.10 4.51
N HIS A 97 4.80 -6.01 3.38
CA HIS A 97 6.07 -6.70 3.17
C HIS A 97 7.24 -6.18 4.03
N HIS A 98 7.06 -5.04 4.72
CA HIS A 98 8.01 -4.49 5.69
C HIS A 98 7.74 -4.97 7.12
N THR A 99 6.72 -5.78 7.34
CA THR A 99 6.38 -6.34 8.65
C THR A 99 6.91 -7.76 8.80
N ASP A 100 7.19 -8.18 10.03
CA ASP A 100 7.59 -9.55 10.33
C ASP A 100 6.46 -10.55 10.03
N ASP A 101 5.22 -10.16 10.33
CA ASP A 101 4.01 -10.91 10.02
C ASP A 101 2.89 -9.98 9.52
N PRO A 102 2.65 -9.93 8.20
CA PRO A 102 1.57 -9.13 7.61
C PRO A 102 0.19 -9.44 8.18
N SER A 103 -0.03 -10.66 8.70
CA SER A 103 -1.33 -11.07 9.25
C SER A 103 -1.72 -10.29 10.50
N VAL A 104 -0.76 -9.75 11.24
CA VAL A 104 -1.00 -8.90 12.43
C VAL A 104 -1.74 -7.63 12.03
N LEU A 105 -1.18 -6.87 11.09
CA LEU A 105 -1.80 -5.63 10.60
C LEU A 105 -3.09 -5.89 9.82
N LEU A 106 -3.20 -6.99 9.07
CA LEU A 106 -4.44 -7.36 8.39
C LEU A 106 -5.57 -7.65 9.38
N ARG A 107 -5.27 -8.29 10.52
CA ARG A 107 -6.24 -8.57 11.59
C ARG A 107 -6.71 -7.28 12.24
N GLU A 108 -5.80 -6.37 12.54
CA GLU A 108 -6.12 -5.06 13.07
C GLU A 108 -6.93 -4.22 12.07
N ALA A 109 -6.53 -4.20 10.80
CA ALA A 109 -7.30 -3.54 9.76
C ALA A 109 -8.74 -4.07 9.67
N ARG A 110 -8.91 -5.41 9.74
CA ARG A 110 -10.25 -6.01 9.80
C ARG A 110 -11.03 -5.57 11.01
N ARG A 111 -10.39 -5.44 12.19
CA ARG A 111 -11.05 -4.99 13.43
C ARG A 111 -11.57 -3.56 13.30
N VAL A 112 -10.75 -2.64 12.79
CA VAL A 112 -11.11 -1.21 12.74
C VAL A 112 -11.99 -0.84 11.54
N THR A 113 -12.13 -1.73 10.55
CA THR A 113 -12.86 -1.49 9.30
C THR A 113 -14.28 -2.02 9.34
N ARG A 114 -15.22 -1.28 8.72
CA ARG A 114 -16.63 -1.68 8.55
C ARG A 114 -16.92 -2.30 7.19
N ARG A 115 -16.21 -1.95 6.13
CA ARG A 115 -16.58 -2.29 4.74
C ARG A 115 -15.48 -3.02 3.98
N CYS A 116 -14.30 -2.40 3.79
CA CYS A 116 -13.26 -3.00 2.96
C CYS A 116 -11.83 -2.60 3.40
N ILE A 117 -10.88 -3.44 3.00
CA ILE A 117 -9.44 -3.17 3.07
C ILE A 117 -8.93 -3.12 1.63
N ILE A 118 -8.11 -2.12 1.31
CA ILE A 118 -7.45 -2.03 0.00
C ILE A 118 -5.95 -2.19 0.23
N ILE A 119 -5.35 -3.14 -0.47
CA ILE A 119 -3.93 -3.45 -0.35
C ILE A 119 -3.27 -3.18 -1.70
N LYS A 120 -2.25 -2.34 -1.73
CA LYS A 120 -1.23 -2.34 -2.77
C LYS A 120 0.04 -2.94 -2.19
N ASP A 121 0.50 -4.04 -2.75
CA ASP A 121 1.72 -4.70 -2.30
C ASP A 121 2.34 -5.52 -3.45
N HIS A 122 3.23 -6.46 -3.10
CA HIS A 122 3.99 -7.27 -4.03
C HIS A 122 3.51 -8.71 -4.05
N ASP A 123 3.67 -9.36 -5.22
CA ASP A 123 3.41 -10.79 -5.42
C ASP A 123 4.68 -11.48 -5.90
N ARG A 124 5.20 -12.43 -5.11
CA ARG A 124 6.40 -13.20 -5.44
C ARG A 124 6.16 -14.46 -6.29
N SER A 125 4.96 -14.63 -6.84
CA SER A 125 4.58 -15.90 -7.53
C SER A 125 5.28 -16.14 -8.86
N GLY A 126 5.89 -15.15 -9.49
CA GLY A 126 6.53 -15.29 -10.80
C GLY A 126 7.98 -15.80 -10.76
N PRO A 127 8.54 -16.28 -11.89
CA PRO A 127 9.95 -16.65 -11.98
C PRO A 127 10.82 -15.43 -11.70
N PHE A 128 11.86 -15.62 -10.87
CA PHE A 128 12.78 -14.57 -10.41
C PHE A 128 12.11 -13.41 -9.67
N ALA A 129 10.84 -13.52 -9.27
CA ALA A 129 10.08 -12.46 -8.64
C ALA A 129 10.76 -11.96 -7.36
N GLN A 130 11.10 -12.85 -6.45
CA GLN A 130 11.72 -12.46 -5.18
C GLN A 130 13.01 -11.66 -5.37
N GLY A 131 13.96 -12.16 -6.17
CA GLY A 131 15.22 -11.44 -6.40
C GLY A 131 15.02 -10.08 -7.09
N THR A 132 14.00 -9.96 -7.96
CA THR A 132 13.66 -8.67 -8.58
C THR A 132 13.08 -7.71 -7.56
N LEU A 133 12.18 -8.16 -6.68
CA LEU A 133 11.57 -7.35 -5.63
C LEU A 133 12.61 -6.89 -4.60
N GLU A 134 13.50 -7.78 -4.12
CA GLU A 134 14.61 -7.43 -3.22
C GLU A 134 15.52 -6.37 -3.83
N PHE A 135 15.85 -6.50 -5.12
CA PHE A 135 16.64 -5.51 -5.85
C PHE A 135 15.94 -4.15 -5.91
N MET A 136 14.64 -4.15 -6.22
CA MET A 136 13.84 -2.91 -6.31
C MET A 136 13.74 -2.22 -4.95
N ASP A 137 13.46 -2.96 -3.88
CA ASP A 137 13.36 -2.42 -2.53
C ASP A 137 14.69 -1.89 -2.02
N ARG A 138 15.78 -2.60 -2.28
CA ARG A 138 17.11 -2.12 -1.92
C ARG A 138 17.44 -0.77 -2.56
N ILE A 139 17.05 -0.57 -3.84
CA ILE A 139 17.28 0.71 -4.53
C ILE A 139 16.30 1.78 -4.02
N GLY A 140 15.03 1.43 -3.84
CA GLY A 140 13.99 2.36 -3.41
C GLY A 140 14.20 2.88 -1.99
N ASN A 141 14.62 1.99 -1.09
CA ASN A 141 14.74 2.30 0.34
C ASN A 141 16.16 2.65 0.80
N ALA A 142 17.18 2.59 -0.09
CA ALA A 142 18.59 2.87 0.25
C ALA A 142 18.84 4.22 0.95
N ARG A 143 17.90 5.17 0.85
CA ARG A 143 17.99 6.52 1.41
C ARG A 143 17.16 6.73 2.67
N HIS A 144 16.33 5.76 3.06
CA HIS A 144 15.31 5.96 4.10
C HIS A 144 15.60 5.25 5.42
N GLY A 145 16.66 4.42 5.50
CA GLY A 145 17.04 3.70 6.72
C GLY A 145 15.97 2.70 7.20
N VAL A 146 15.10 2.25 6.31
CA VAL A 146 14.02 1.31 6.62
C VAL A 146 14.60 -0.09 6.74
N ILE A 147 14.19 -0.82 7.78
CA ILE A 147 14.49 -2.26 7.91
C ILE A 147 13.71 -2.99 6.82
N LEU A 148 14.40 -3.84 6.06
CA LEU A 148 13.84 -4.58 4.93
C LEU A 148 13.84 -6.09 5.25
N PRO A 149 12.79 -6.63 5.88
CA PRO A 149 12.70 -8.07 6.15
C PRO A 149 12.46 -8.89 4.88
N TYR A 150 12.12 -8.21 3.74
CA TYR A 150 11.83 -8.84 2.45
C TYR A 150 10.73 -9.92 2.53
N ASN A 151 9.72 -9.67 3.36
CA ASN A 151 8.64 -10.61 3.61
C ASN A 151 7.55 -10.51 2.52
N TYR A 152 7.94 -10.84 1.29
CA TYR A 152 6.98 -10.89 0.19
C TYR A 152 6.17 -12.18 0.24
N TRP A 153 4.87 -12.05 0.10
CA TRP A 153 3.98 -13.18 -0.01
C TRP A 153 3.67 -13.51 -1.48
N SER A 154 3.48 -14.79 -1.77
CA SER A 154 2.90 -15.24 -3.02
C SER A 154 1.39 -14.99 -3.02
N ARG A 155 0.79 -14.96 -4.20
CA ARG A 155 -0.67 -14.86 -4.34
C ARG A 155 -1.42 -15.90 -3.52
N ARG A 156 -0.88 -17.12 -3.42
CA ARG A 156 -1.47 -18.20 -2.61
C ARG A 156 -1.48 -17.85 -1.12
N GLU A 157 -0.40 -17.27 -0.59
CA GLU A 157 -0.30 -16.85 0.81
C GLU A 157 -1.25 -15.68 1.09
N TRP A 158 -1.33 -14.70 0.18
CA TRP A 158 -2.31 -13.61 0.27
C TRP A 158 -3.75 -14.12 0.35
N LEU A 159 -4.14 -15.04 -0.55
CA LEU A 159 -5.50 -15.61 -0.58
C LEU A 159 -5.79 -16.44 0.68
N ALA A 160 -4.82 -17.22 1.16
CA ALA A 160 -4.97 -18.01 2.39
C ALA A 160 -5.18 -17.10 3.63
N ALA A 161 -4.41 -16.01 3.74
CA ALA A 161 -4.59 -15.04 4.83
C ALA A 161 -5.96 -14.35 4.76
N CYS A 162 -6.43 -13.98 3.57
CA CYS A 162 -7.76 -13.43 3.37
C CYS A 162 -8.85 -14.40 3.85
N GLU A 163 -8.73 -15.68 3.50
CA GLU A 163 -9.69 -16.71 3.92
C GLU A 163 -9.72 -16.88 5.45
N GLN A 164 -8.55 -16.99 6.09
CA GLN A 164 -8.42 -17.10 7.54
C GLN A 164 -9.04 -15.91 8.29
N LEU A 165 -8.96 -14.72 7.70
CA LEU A 165 -9.51 -13.49 8.28
C LEU A 165 -10.95 -13.21 7.86
N SER A 166 -11.65 -14.14 7.18
CA SER A 166 -12.99 -13.96 6.65
C SER A 166 -13.13 -12.69 5.78
N LEU A 167 -12.11 -12.45 4.95
CA LEU A 167 -12.09 -11.41 3.93
C LEU A 167 -12.38 -12.03 2.57
N GLN A 168 -13.16 -11.35 1.75
CA GLN A 168 -13.44 -11.74 0.37
C GLN A 168 -12.70 -10.84 -0.59
N VAL A 169 -11.86 -11.41 -1.45
CA VAL A 169 -11.24 -10.69 -2.56
C VAL A 169 -12.32 -10.35 -3.57
N SER A 170 -12.71 -9.08 -3.66
CA SER A 170 -13.71 -8.59 -4.62
C SER A 170 -13.07 -8.01 -5.87
N GLU A 171 -11.82 -7.57 -5.80
CA GLU A 171 -11.05 -7.07 -6.92
C GLU A 171 -9.58 -7.44 -6.75
N TRP A 172 -8.92 -7.81 -7.87
CA TRP A 172 -7.47 -8.05 -7.93
C TRP A 172 -6.92 -7.50 -9.25
N ARG A 173 -6.08 -6.47 -9.17
CA ARG A 173 -5.45 -5.82 -10.32
C ARG A 173 -3.93 -6.03 -10.27
N ASP A 174 -3.35 -6.66 -11.28
CA ASP A 174 -1.90 -6.90 -11.40
C ASP A 174 -1.26 -6.22 -12.62
N LYS A 175 -2.05 -5.46 -13.39
CA LYS A 175 -1.60 -4.61 -14.50
C LYS A 175 -1.85 -3.15 -14.14
N LEU A 176 -0.91 -2.55 -13.43
CA LEU A 176 -1.11 -1.24 -12.83
C LEU A 176 -0.62 -0.07 -13.68
N GLY A 177 0.30 -0.31 -14.63
CA GLY A 177 0.89 0.75 -15.45
C GLY A 177 1.78 1.71 -14.66
N ILE A 178 2.42 1.22 -13.59
CA ILE A 178 3.29 2.02 -12.71
C ILE A 178 4.51 2.52 -13.47
N TYR A 179 5.14 1.64 -14.22
CA TYR A 179 6.38 1.92 -14.94
C TYR A 179 6.13 2.16 -16.43
N PRO A 180 6.76 3.17 -17.04
CA PRO A 180 6.74 3.32 -18.50
C PRO A 180 7.65 2.29 -19.17
N PRO A 181 7.42 1.95 -20.46
CA PRO A 181 8.38 1.16 -21.24
C PRO A 181 9.75 1.86 -21.35
N PRO A 182 10.86 1.12 -21.37
CA PRO A 182 10.99 -0.34 -21.28
C PRO A 182 10.97 -0.89 -19.83
N ALA A 183 10.98 -0.04 -18.82
CA ALA A 183 11.07 -0.43 -17.42
C ALA A 183 9.89 -1.35 -17.00
N SER A 184 8.71 -1.15 -17.57
CA SER A 184 7.53 -2.02 -17.31
C SER A 184 7.77 -3.48 -17.68
N TRP A 185 8.56 -3.78 -18.72
CA TRP A 185 8.86 -5.16 -19.12
C TRP A 185 9.66 -5.93 -18.06
N LEU A 186 10.41 -5.22 -17.24
CA LEU A 186 11.24 -5.83 -16.19
C LEU A 186 10.56 -5.77 -14.81
N PHE A 187 9.93 -4.66 -14.48
CA PHE A 187 9.49 -4.36 -13.11
C PHE A 187 7.97 -4.52 -12.89
N GLU A 188 7.13 -4.62 -13.94
CA GLU A 188 5.72 -4.88 -13.74
C GLU A 188 5.36 -6.36 -13.72
N ARG A 189 5.72 -7.18 -14.63
CA ARG A 189 5.53 -8.65 -14.73
C ARG A 189 4.64 -9.29 -13.64
N SER A 190 3.51 -8.65 -13.28
CA SER A 190 2.62 -9.02 -12.17
C SER A 190 3.31 -9.10 -10.79
N LEU A 191 4.43 -8.37 -10.61
CA LEU A 191 5.14 -8.26 -9.33
C LEU A 191 4.42 -7.34 -8.34
N HIS A 192 3.50 -6.52 -8.81
CA HIS A 192 2.71 -5.58 -8.04
C HIS A 192 1.23 -5.88 -8.22
N PHE A 193 0.48 -5.73 -7.15
CA PHE A 193 -0.97 -5.82 -7.24
C PHE A 193 -1.66 -4.74 -6.41
N ILE A 194 -2.91 -4.45 -6.76
CA ILE A 194 -3.87 -3.78 -5.90
C ILE A 194 -5.06 -4.70 -5.74
N SER A 195 -5.48 -4.93 -4.50
CA SER A 195 -6.64 -5.75 -4.21
C SER A 195 -7.60 -5.03 -3.27
N ARG A 196 -8.90 -5.21 -3.52
CA ARG A 196 -9.95 -4.85 -2.58
C ARG A 196 -10.47 -6.11 -1.91
N LEU A 197 -10.50 -6.06 -0.58
CA LEU A 197 -10.95 -7.12 0.30
C LEU A 197 -12.18 -6.62 1.04
N ASP A 198 -13.35 -7.20 0.78
CA ASP A 198 -14.57 -6.88 1.50
C ASP A 198 -14.74 -7.80 2.71
N LEU A 199 -15.30 -7.29 3.80
CA LEU A 199 -15.62 -8.10 4.98
C LEU A 199 -16.74 -9.07 4.64
N LYS A 200 -16.53 -10.37 4.88
CA LYS A 200 -17.64 -11.35 4.82
C LYS A 200 -18.62 -11.06 5.95
N LYS A 201 -19.88 -10.99 5.61
CA LYS A 201 -20.98 -10.85 6.54
C LYS A 201 -21.17 -12.14 7.34
#